data_2ce640147c3c553d318f7aedb3e9ddfb
#
_entry.id   2ce640147c3c553d318f7aedb3e9ddfb
#
_cell.length_a   1.000
_cell.length_b   1.000
_cell.length_c   1.000
_cell.angle_alpha   90.00
_cell.angle_beta   90.00
_cell.angle_gamma   90.00
#
_symmetry.space_group_name_H-M   'P 1'
#
loop_
_entity.id
_entity.type
_entity.pdbx_description
1 polymer ?
#
loop_
_entity_poly.entity_id
_entity_poly.type
_entity_poly.pdbx_seq_one_letter_code
_entity_poly.pdbx_strand_id
1 'polypeptide(L)'
;MEEIKRKPLFNPKGDIDVRNRRMINFNTTNINDFNNMRYEWVSDWYRQAMNNFWVPEEINLNQDKSDYPKLSEAERRAYDKILSFLVYLDSLQSANLPNISQYVTANEVNLCLSIQTFQECIHSQSYSYMLDTICNPTERNDILYQWKTDEHLLRRNEFIGNLYNEFVERQSKDSFLRVCIANFILEGIYFYSGFMFFYNLGRNGKMPGSVQEIRYINRDENTHLWLFRNMLLELKKEEPELFDEAHIAEITEMVKKGVEQEIAWGQYVIGDSIPGLNGKMVEDYIRYLGNLRYRSLGLPNLYEGYEKEPESMKWVSQYADANMVKTDFFEARSTAYAKSTAIEDDL
;
A
#
# COMPACT_ATOMS: atom_id res chain seq x y z
N MET A 1 -7.51 7.29 27.93
CA MET A 1 -7.55 6.58 26.63
C MET A 1 -8.65 5.53 26.72
N GLU A 2 -9.63 5.61 25.84
CA GLU A 2 -10.73 4.66 25.79
C GLU A 2 -10.26 3.37 25.09
N GLU A 3 -10.45 2.21 25.75
CA GLU A 3 -10.07 0.92 25.19
C GLU A 3 -11.03 0.49 24.08
N ILE A 4 -10.49 -0.12 23.02
CA ILE A 4 -11.30 -0.82 22.03
C ILE A 4 -11.28 -2.32 22.31
N LYS A 5 -12.40 -2.97 22.03
CA LYS A 5 -12.58 -4.40 22.35
C LYS A 5 -12.41 -5.25 21.10
N ARG A 6 -11.69 -6.35 21.27
CA ARG A 6 -11.66 -7.40 20.26
C ARG A 6 -13.07 -7.96 20.07
N LYS A 7 -13.50 -8.06 18.81
CA LYS A 7 -14.81 -8.64 18.49
C LYS A 7 -14.81 -10.15 18.79
N PRO A 8 -15.91 -10.69 19.36
CA PRO A 8 -16.07 -12.13 19.54
C PRO A 8 -16.30 -12.79 18.16
N LEU A 9 -15.76 -13.99 17.95
CA LEU A 9 -15.98 -14.74 16.69
C LEU A 9 -17.42 -15.27 16.58
N PHE A 10 -18.00 -15.72 17.69
CA PHE A 10 -19.36 -16.20 17.76
C PHE A 10 -20.17 -15.31 18.71
N ASN A 11 -21.18 -14.62 18.17
CA ASN A 11 -22.01 -13.70 18.94
C ASN A 11 -23.50 -13.77 18.50
N PRO A 12 -24.27 -14.73 19.04
CA PRO A 12 -25.71 -14.88 18.70
C PRO A 12 -26.57 -13.74 19.24
N LYS A 13 -26.03 -12.87 20.12
CA LYS A 13 -26.70 -11.69 20.68
C LYS A 13 -26.23 -10.38 20.02
N GLY A 14 -25.50 -10.48 18.91
CA GLY A 14 -25.09 -9.32 18.15
C GLY A 14 -26.26 -8.54 17.56
N ASP A 15 -26.05 -7.25 17.37
CA ASP A 15 -27.02 -6.36 16.74
C ASP A 15 -27.11 -6.68 15.24
N ILE A 16 -28.33 -6.84 14.72
CA ILE A 16 -28.61 -7.13 13.32
C ILE A 16 -28.95 -5.88 12.50
N ASP A 17 -29.15 -4.73 13.15
CA ASP A 17 -29.46 -3.48 12.46
C ASP A 17 -28.19 -2.86 11.87
N VAL A 18 -28.07 -2.89 10.55
CA VAL A 18 -26.94 -2.33 9.82
C VAL A 18 -26.71 -0.85 10.11
N ARG A 19 -27.76 -0.10 10.44
CA ARG A 19 -27.69 1.34 10.74
C ARG A 19 -26.87 1.64 12.01
N ASN A 20 -26.81 0.67 12.92
CA ASN A 20 -26.05 0.77 14.18
C ASN A 20 -24.58 0.33 14.02
N ARG A 21 -24.24 -0.30 12.88
CA ARG A 21 -22.89 -0.81 12.64
C ARG A 21 -21.87 0.32 12.69
N ARG A 22 -20.73 0.05 13.31
CA ARG A 22 -19.62 1.02 13.47
C ARG A 22 -18.29 0.35 13.14
N MET A 23 -17.30 1.19 12.82
CA MET A 23 -15.93 0.73 12.52
C MET A 23 -15.35 -0.06 13.68
N ILE A 24 -15.48 0.47 14.89
CA ILE A 24 -14.99 -0.13 16.14
C ILE A 24 -16.09 -0.18 17.22
N ASN A 25 -15.93 -1.05 18.22
CA ASN A 25 -16.80 -1.15 19.40
C ASN A 25 -18.29 -1.43 19.11
N PHE A 26 -18.64 -1.94 17.92
CA PHE A 26 -20.01 -2.37 17.63
C PHE A 26 -20.25 -3.82 18.10
N ASN A 27 -21.45 -4.11 18.57
CA ASN A 27 -21.85 -5.46 18.98
C ASN A 27 -22.24 -6.30 17.74
N THR A 28 -21.25 -6.70 16.93
CA THR A 28 -21.45 -7.39 15.66
C THR A 28 -21.84 -8.86 15.81
N THR A 29 -22.66 -9.37 14.89
CA THR A 29 -22.93 -10.81 14.71
C THR A 29 -21.86 -11.52 13.88
N ASN A 30 -20.95 -10.80 13.23
CA ASN A 30 -20.00 -11.25 12.22
C ASN A 30 -20.59 -11.79 10.91
N ILE A 31 -21.89 -11.57 10.65
CA ILE A 31 -22.50 -11.94 9.37
C ILE A 31 -22.01 -11.01 8.25
N ASN A 32 -21.58 -11.61 7.15
CA ASN A 32 -21.29 -10.92 5.90
C ASN A 32 -22.56 -10.88 5.03
N ASP A 33 -23.11 -9.68 4.85
CA ASP A 33 -24.28 -9.45 4.00
C ASP A 33 -23.95 -8.39 2.95
N PHE A 34 -23.66 -8.82 1.73
CA PHE A 34 -23.31 -7.94 0.60
C PHE A 34 -24.49 -7.12 0.07
N ASN A 35 -25.72 -7.47 0.44
CA ASN A 35 -26.93 -6.75 0.02
C ASN A 35 -27.34 -5.66 1.03
N ASN A 36 -26.72 -5.64 2.21
CA ASN A 36 -27.07 -4.75 3.30
C ASN A 36 -25.81 -4.28 4.04
N MET A 37 -25.12 -3.32 3.44
CA MET A 37 -23.88 -2.72 3.95
C MET A 37 -24.15 -1.30 4.46
N ARG A 38 -23.52 -0.92 5.56
CA ARG A 38 -23.51 0.47 6.03
C ARG A 38 -22.56 1.34 5.22
N TYR A 39 -21.40 0.80 4.86
CA TYR A 39 -20.34 1.52 4.14
C TYR A 39 -20.42 1.16 2.65
N GLU A 40 -21.23 1.92 1.89
CA GLU A 40 -21.50 1.65 0.47
C GLU A 40 -20.23 1.58 -0.39
N TRP A 41 -19.19 2.36 -0.05
CA TRP A 41 -17.91 2.35 -0.74
C TRP A 41 -17.19 0.98 -0.73
N VAL A 42 -17.52 0.10 0.22
CA VAL A 42 -16.94 -1.25 0.31
C VAL A 42 -17.25 -2.07 -0.93
N SER A 43 -18.46 -1.96 -1.46
CA SER A 43 -18.84 -2.74 -2.65
C SER A 43 -17.96 -2.43 -3.86
N ASP A 44 -17.66 -1.15 -4.08
CA ASP A 44 -16.81 -0.72 -5.19
C ASP A 44 -15.34 -1.07 -4.94
N TRP A 45 -14.88 -0.87 -3.70
CA TRP A 45 -13.53 -1.27 -3.28
C TRP A 45 -13.31 -2.77 -3.47
N TYR A 46 -14.25 -3.59 -2.98
CA TYR A 46 -14.18 -5.05 -3.05
C TYR A 46 -14.09 -5.53 -4.51
N ARG A 47 -14.94 -5.00 -5.39
CA ARG A 47 -14.91 -5.33 -6.83
C ARG A 47 -13.59 -4.90 -7.47
N GLN A 48 -13.09 -3.71 -7.16
CA GLN A 48 -11.83 -3.22 -7.68
C GLN A 48 -10.67 -4.13 -7.25
N ALA A 49 -10.57 -4.48 -5.98
CA ALA A 49 -9.54 -5.34 -5.45
C ALA A 49 -9.57 -6.75 -6.06
N MET A 50 -10.78 -7.34 -6.21
CA MET A 50 -10.95 -8.63 -6.90
C MET A 50 -10.56 -8.58 -8.38
N ASN A 51 -10.84 -7.47 -9.07
CA ASN A 51 -10.44 -7.28 -10.47
C ASN A 51 -8.93 -7.07 -10.64
N ASN A 52 -8.25 -6.68 -9.58
CA ASN A 52 -6.79 -6.49 -9.56
C ASN A 52 -6.01 -7.80 -9.39
N PHE A 53 -6.68 -8.96 -9.32
CA PHE A 53 -6.00 -10.25 -9.16
C PHE A 53 -4.95 -10.50 -10.25
N TRP A 54 -3.78 -10.96 -9.82
CA TRP A 54 -2.65 -11.37 -10.66
C TRP A 54 -1.77 -12.36 -9.88
N VAL A 55 -0.86 -13.02 -10.57
CA VAL A 55 0.16 -13.89 -9.98
C VAL A 55 1.53 -13.58 -10.61
N PRO A 56 2.64 -13.64 -9.84
CA PRO A 56 3.97 -13.26 -10.33
C PRO A 56 4.42 -14.08 -11.54
N GLU A 57 4.06 -15.35 -11.59
CA GLU A 57 4.45 -16.28 -12.65
C GLU A 57 3.87 -15.93 -14.04
N GLU A 58 2.90 -15.02 -14.12
CA GLU A 58 2.39 -14.49 -15.40
C GLU A 58 3.37 -13.50 -16.04
N ILE A 59 4.37 -13.02 -15.29
CA ILE A 59 5.32 -12.01 -15.73
C ILE A 59 6.63 -12.66 -16.14
N ASN A 60 7.11 -12.31 -17.32
CA ASN A 60 8.35 -12.85 -17.86
C ASN A 60 9.56 -12.02 -17.40
N LEU A 61 10.46 -12.62 -16.62
CA LEU A 61 11.69 -12.01 -16.10
C LEU A 61 12.96 -12.40 -16.88
N ASN A 62 12.85 -13.01 -18.06
CA ASN A 62 14.04 -13.46 -18.81
C ASN A 62 14.96 -12.30 -19.21
N GLN A 63 14.40 -11.16 -19.60
CA GLN A 63 15.20 -9.98 -19.91
C GLN A 63 15.85 -9.43 -18.64
N ASP A 64 15.14 -9.38 -17.53
CA ASP A 64 15.63 -8.89 -16.24
C ASP A 64 16.86 -9.66 -15.77
N LYS A 65 16.87 -10.99 -15.95
CA LYS A 65 18.03 -11.83 -15.65
C LYS A 65 19.27 -11.42 -16.48
N SER A 66 19.07 -10.96 -17.70
CA SER A 66 20.17 -10.50 -18.58
C SER A 66 20.55 -9.02 -18.35
N ASP A 67 19.62 -8.20 -17.86
CA ASP A 67 19.80 -6.78 -17.63
C ASP A 67 20.45 -6.48 -16.28
N TYR A 68 20.04 -7.21 -15.22
CA TYR A 68 20.51 -6.98 -13.85
C TYR A 68 22.04 -6.92 -13.72
N PRO A 69 22.84 -7.84 -14.29
CA PRO A 69 24.31 -7.74 -14.25
C PRO A 69 24.88 -6.55 -15.06
N LYS A 70 24.09 -5.92 -15.93
CA LYS A 70 24.50 -4.77 -16.75
C LYS A 70 24.06 -3.42 -16.16
N LEU A 71 23.27 -3.44 -15.09
CA LEU A 71 22.93 -2.22 -14.37
C LEU A 71 24.22 -1.54 -13.89
N SER A 72 24.26 -0.21 -13.92
CA SER A 72 25.33 0.54 -13.30
C SER A 72 25.38 0.24 -11.78
N GLU A 73 26.53 0.47 -11.15
CA GLU A 73 26.67 0.26 -9.71
C GLU A 73 25.60 1.01 -8.90
N ALA A 74 25.29 2.25 -9.30
CA ALA A 74 24.27 3.07 -8.66
C ALA A 74 22.84 2.47 -8.84
N GLU A 75 22.50 2.04 -10.06
CA GLU A 75 21.22 1.40 -10.35
C GLU A 75 21.07 0.07 -9.59
N ARG A 76 22.10 -0.76 -9.59
CA ARG A 76 22.08 -2.04 -8.88
C ARG A 76 21.93 -1.85 -7.37
N ARG A 77 22.70 -0.93 -6.78
CA ARG A 77 22.59 -0.58 -5.37
C ARG A 77 21.20 -0.09 -5.02
N ALA A 78 20.59 0.76 -5.85
CA ALA A 78 19.24 1.25 -5.65
C ALA A 78 18.21 0.12 -5.75
N TYR A 79 18.32 -0.74 -6.75
CA TYR A 79 17.48 -1.90 -6.96
C TYR A 79 17.46 -2.82 -5.71
N ASP A 80 18.64 -3.21 -5.24
CA ASP A 80 18.81 -4.11 -4.11
C ASP A 80 18.23 -3.53 -2.80
N LYS A 81 18.51 -2.26 -2.51
CA LYS A 81 18.03 -1.58 -1.31
C LYS A 81 16.53 -1.35 -1.33
N ILE A 82 15.98 -1.00 -2.48
CA ILE A 82 14.52 -0.81 -2.64
C ILE A 82 13.81 -2.15 -2.46
N LEU A 83 14.29 -3.23 -3.07
CA LEU A 83 13.71 -4.56 -2.85
C LEU A 83 13.79 -5.00 -1.39
N SER A 84 14.93 -4.79 -0.73
CA SER A 84 15.07 -5.10 0.72
C SER A 84 14.02 -4.40 1.56
N PHE A 85 13.72 -3.15 1.21
CA PHE A 85 12.70 -2.35 1.88
C PHE A 85 11.28 -2.89 1.63
N LEU A 86 10.92 -3.10 0.36
CA LEU A 86 9.59 -3.57 -0.04
C LEU A 86 9.27 -4.94 0.58
N VAL A 87 10.20 -5.90 0.46
CA VAL A 87 10.02 -7.25 1.04
C VAL A 87 9.69 -7.21 2.53
N TYR A 88 10.38 -6.37 3.29
CA TYR A 88 10.17 -6.30 4.73
C TYR A 88 8.83 -5.66 5.07
N LEU A 89 8.47 -4.54 4.43
CA LEU A 89 7.24 -3.82 4.76
C LEU A 89 5.98 -4.60 4.39
N ASP A 90 5.94 -5.26 3.24
CA ASP A 90 4.78 -6.09 2.86
C ASP A 90 4.67 -7.35 3.74
N SER A 91 5.83 -7.88 4.19
CA SER A 91 5.83 -8.94 5.21
C SER A 91 5.27 -8.44 6.56
N LEU A 92 5.58 -7.21 6.94
CA LEU A 92 5.03 -6.58 8.15
C LEU A 92 3.53 -6.30 8.00
N GLN A 93 3.08 -5.86 6.81
CA GLN A 93 1.66 -5.63 6.50
C GLN A 93 0.85 -6.92 6.60
N SER A 94 1.32 -8.01 5.98
CA SER A 94 0.62 -9.30 6.05
C SER A 94 0.42 -9.81 7.49
N ALA A 95 1.28 -9.41 8.42
CA ALA A 95 1.15 -9.73 9.85
C ALA A 95 0.22 -8.73 10.59
N ASN A 96 0.29 -7.43 10.25
CA ASN A 96 -0.44 -6.38 10.96
C ASN A 96 -1.92 -6.28 10.57
N LEU A 97 -2.27 -6.47 9.30
CA LEU A 97 -3.66 -6.37 8.83
C LEU A 97 -4.62 -7.33 9.56
N PRO A 98 -4.26 -8.62 9.78
CA PRO A 98 -5.06 -9.51 10.61
C PRO A 98 -5.18 -9.05 12.07
N ASN A 99 -4.17 -8.37 12.62
CA ASN A 99 -4.23 -7.78 13.95
C ASN A 99 -5.29 -6.66 14.01
N ILE A 100 -5.27 -5.71 13.07
CA ILE A 100 -6.28 -4.65 12.95
C ILE A 100 -7.68 -5.25 12.79
N SER A 101 -7.82 -6.24 11.92
CA SER A 101 -9.09 -6.92 11.60
C SER A 101 -9.82 -7.46 12.84
N GLN A 102 -9.10 -7.83 13.90
CA GLN A 102 -9.72 -8.33 15.13
C GLN A 102 -10.52 -7.27 15.89
N TYR A 103 -10.24 -5.99 15.67
CA TYR A 103 -10.87 -4.85 16.35
C TYR A 103 -11.81 -4.07 15.43
N VAL A 104 -11.75 -4.26 14.13
CA VAL A 104 -12.73 -3.73 13.18
C VAL A 104 -14.02 -4.53 13.28
N THR A 105 -15.08 -3.90 13.75
CA THR A 105 -16.38 -4.54 13.98
C THR A 105 -17.34 -4.45 12.80
N ALA A 106 -17.02 -3.65 11.79
CA ALA A 106 -17.71 -3.58 10.52
C ALA A 106 -17.29 -4.77 9.63
N ASN A 107 -18.18 -5.74 9.44
CA ASN A 107 -17.83 -6.99 8.74
C ASN A 107 -17.44 -6.78 7.29
N GLU A 108 -18.13 -5.90 6.58
CA GLU A 108 -17.80 -5.54 5.20
C GLU A 108 -16.40 -4.97 5.06
N VAL A 109 -15.94 -4.17 6.02
CA VAL A 109 -14.57 -3.64 6.03
C VAL A 109 -13.55 -4.75 6.32
N ASN A 110 -13.91 -5.73 7.13
CA ASN A 110 -13.05 -6.91 7.35
C ASN A 110 -12.85 -7.75 6.10
N LEU A 111 -13.84 -7.82 5.21
CA LEU A 111 -13.68 -8.47 3.91
C LEU A 111 -12.60 -7.76 3.08
N CYS A 112 -12.60 -6.43 3.09
CA CYS A 112 -11.57 -5.63 2.43
C CYS A 112 -10.18 -5.89 3.02
N LEU A 113 -10.04 -5.86 4.36
CA LEU A 113 -8.78 -6.17 5.04
C LEU A 113 -8.26 -7.58 4.72
N SER A 114 -9.16 -8.55 4.54
CA SER A 114 -8.78 -9.93 4.17
C SER A 114 -8.23 -10.00 2.75
N ILE A 115 -8.82 -9.27 1.80
CA ILE A 115 -8.31 -9.19 0.43
C ILE A 115 -6.98 -8.45 0.40
N GLN A 116 -6.86 -7.32 1.09
CA GLN A 116 -5.58 -6.62 1.18
C GLN A 116 -4.49 -7.56 1.74
N THR A 117 -4.78 -8.27 2.83
CA THR A 117 -3.81 -9.26 3.39
C THR A 117 -3.38 -10.30 2.35
N PHE A 118 -4.30 -10.77 1.53
CA PHE A 118 -3.99 -11.69 0.43
C PHE A 118 -3.10 -11.02 -0.64
N GLN A 119 -3.37 -9.77 -1.01
CA GLN A 119 -2.55 -9.03 -1.97
C GLN A 119 -1.13 -8.80 -1.45
N GLU A 120 -0.93 -8.52 -0.15
CA GLU A 120 0.41 -8.44 0.46
C GLU A 120 1.18 -9.77 0.38
N CYS A 121 0.47 -10.91 0.44
CA CYS A 121 1.09 -12.21 0.21
C CYS A 121 1.54 -12.38 -1.26
N ILE A 122 0.76 -11.89 -2.22
CA ILE A 122 1.16 -11.88 -3.65
C ILE A 122 2.37 -10.97 -3.87
N HIS A 123 2.41 -9.78 -3.25
CA HIS A 123 3.56 -8.88 -3.32
C HIS A 123 4.83 -9.56 -2.77
N SER A 124 4.74 -10.19 -1.61
CA SER A 124 5.85 -10.95 -1.02
C SER A 124 6.33 -12.11 -1.91
N GLN A 125 5.40 -12.82 -2.57
CA GLN A 125 5.72 -13.87 -3.56
C GLN A 125 6.42 -13.26 -4.77
N SER A 126 5.96 -12.11 -5.26
CA SER A 126 6.53 -11.38 -6.39
C SER A 126 8.00 -11.03 -6.16
N TYR A 127 8.32 -10.41 -5.02
CA TYR A 127 9.72 -10.11 -4.71
C TYR A 127 10.60 -11.34 -4.61
N SER A 128 10.07 -12.44 -4.07
CA SER A 128 10.79 -13.70 -4.02
C SER A 128 11.05 -14.24 -5.43
N TYR A 129 10.05 -14.17 -6.32
CA TYR A 129 10.16 -14.59 -7.71
C TYR A 129 11.18 -13.74 -8.49
N MET A 130 11.16 -12.39 -8.29
CA MET A 130 12.18 -11.49 -8.87
C MET A 130 13.58 -11.92 -8.42
N LEU A 131 13.81 -12.01 -7.11
CA LEU A 131 15.12 -12.32 -6.54
C LEU A 131 15.64 -13.70 -6.94
N ASP A 132 14.80 -14.73 -6.93
CA ASP A 132 15.17 -16.09 -7.34
C ASP A 132 15.54 -16.17 -8.83
N THR A 133 15.00 -15.26 -9.65
CA THR A 133 15.28 -15.22 -11.09
C THR A 133 16.61 -14.51 -11.41
N ILE A 134 16.91 -13.41 -10.71
CA ILE A 134 18.02 -12.50 -11.06
C ILE A 134 19.29 -12.71 -10.22
N CYS A 135 19.17 -13.25 -9.00
CA CYS A 135 20.26 -13.38 -8.04
C CYS A 135 20.67 -14.83 -7.81
N ASN A 136 21.92 -15.03 -7.39
CA ASN A 136 22.31 -16.29 -6.78
C ASN A 136 21.83 -16.34 -5.30
N PRO A 137 21.83 -17.51 -4.63
CA PRO A 137 21.30 -17.65 -3.26
C PRO A 137 21.97 -16.74 -2.20
N THR A 138 23.27 -16.43 -2.37
CA THR A 138 23.99 -15.54 -1.43
C THR A 138 23.53 -14.10 -1.62
N GLU A 139 23.57 -13.59 -2.84
CA GLU A 139 23.09 -12.24 -3.18
C GLU A 139 21.62 -12.05 -2.76
N ARG A 140 20.78 -13.04 -3.01
CA ARG A 140 19.38 -13.04 -2.58
C ARG A 140 19.23 -12.83 -1.07
N ASN A 141 19.97 -13.58 -0.27
CA ASN A 141 19.91 -13.45 1.19
C ASN A 141 20.45 -12.11 1.68
N ASP A 142 21.51 -11.61 1.06
CA ASP A 142 22.06 -10.28 1.38
C ASP A 142 21.02 -9.19 1.15
N ILE A 143 20.28 -9.24 0.05
CA ILE A 143 19.20 -8.29 -0.26
C ILE A 143 18.05 -8.44 0.74
N LEU A 144 17.56 -9.66 0.97
CA LEU A 144 16.41 -9.92 1.86
C LEU A 144 16.61 -9.37 3.27
N TYR A 145 17.84 -9.41 3.78
CA TYR A 145 18.13 -9.03 5.17
C TYR A 145 18.94 -7.74 5.32
N GLN A 146 19.20 -6.99 4.24
CA GLN A 146 19.93 -5.74 4.28
C GLN A 146 19.27 -4.69 5.18
N TRP A 147 17.94 -4.69 5.27
CA TRP A 147 17.17 -3.80 6.13
C TRP A 147 17.56 -3.86 7.61
N LYS A 148 18.19 -4.96 8.07
CA LYS A 148 18.60 -5.14 9.47
C LYS A 148 19.90 -4.37 9.80
N THR A 149 20.70 -4.06 8.81
CA THR A 149 22.04 -3.47 8.97
C THR A 149 22.19 -2.10 8.34
N ASP A 150 21.31 -1.74 7.41
CA ASP A 150 21.28 -0.41 6.80
C ASP A 150 20.49 0.55 7.73
N GLU A 151 21.18 1.58 8.25
CA GLU A 151 20.59 2.52 9.21
C GLU A 151 19.39 3.30 8.65
N HIS A 152 19.40 3.61 7.35
CA HIS A 152 18.27 4.32 6.72
C HIS A 152 17.04 3.44 6.64
N LEU A 153 17.22 2.18 6.24
CA LEU A 153 16.13 1.19 6.20
C LEU A 153 15.59 0.92 7.61
N LEU A 154 16.47 0.70 8.56
CA LEU A 154 16.10 0.39 9.95
C LEU A 154 15.25 1.52 10.56
N ARG A 155 15.64 2.78 10.43
CA ARG A 155 14.90 3.93 10.96
C ARG A 155 13.48 4.06 10.37
N ARG A 156 13.35 3.77 9.07
CA ARG A 156 12.04 3.80 8.39
C ARG A 156 11.14 2.68 8.89
N ASN A 157 11.70 1.48 8.98
CA ASN A 157 11.00 0.31 9.49
C ASN A 157 10.58 0.49 10.95
N GLU A 158 11.47 1.05 11.79
CA GLU A 158 11.16 1.36 13.19
C GLU A 158 10.00 2.34 13.34
N PHE A 159 9.88 3.34 12.47
CA PHE A 159 8.78 4.30 12.58
C PHE A 159 7.42 3.62 12.40
N ILE A 160 7.26 2.83 11.36
CA ILE A 160 6.01 2.09 11.11
C ILE A 160 5.83 0.94 12.12
N GLY A 161 6.88 0.14 12.35
CA GLY A 161 6.86 -1.01 13.24
C GLY A 161 6.52 -0.65 14.68
N ASN A 162 7.01 0.49 15.19
CA ASN A 162 6.69 0.94 16.54
C ASN A 162 5.22 1.34 16.69
N LEU A 163 4.61 1.97 15.67
CA LEU A 163 3.19 2.29 15.68
C LEU A 163 2.32 1.02 15.63
N TYR A 164 2.76 0.00 14.89
CA TYR A 164 2.10 -1.30 14.86
C TYR A 164 2.22 -2.03 16.20
N ASN A 165 3.41 -2.05 16.79
CA ASN A 165 3.65 -2.64 18.11
C ASN A 165 2.88 -1.90 19.20
N GLU A 166 2.78 -0.57 19.16
CA GLU A 166 1.95 0.18 20.10
C GLU A 166 0.51 -0.31 20.09
N PHE A 167 -0.07 -0.56 18.91
CA PHE A 167 -1.42 -1.08 18.79
C PHE A 167 -1.54 -2.54 19.28
N VAL A 168 -0.50 -3.36 19.10
CA VAL A 168 -0.44 -4.73 19.67
C VAL A 168 -0.41 -4.68 21.19
N GLU A 169 0.31 -3.73 21.79
CA GLU A 169 0.45 -3.61 23.25
C GLU A 169 -0.72 -2.90 23.92
N ARG A 170 -1.32 -1.92 23.24
CA ARG A 170 -2.38 -1.06 23.78
C ARG A 170 -3.49 -0.89 22.75
N GLN A 171 -4.59 -1.55 22.96
CA GLN A 171 -5.76 -1.47 22.09
C GLN A 171 -6.67 -0.34 22.58
N SER A 172 -6.35 0.89 22.21
CA SER A 172 -7.15 2.09 22.48
C SER A 172 -7.63 2.75 21.19
N LYS A 173 -8.61 3.65 21.29
CA LYS A 173 -9.04 4.47 20.16
C LYS A 173 -7.87 5.25 19.53
N ASP A 174 -7.01 5.82 20.37
CA ASP A 174 -5.83 6.60 19.93
C ASP A 174 -4.82 5.72 19.17
N SER A 175 -4.46 4.54 19.70
CA SER A 175 -3.52 3.65 19.02
C SER A 175 -4.12 3.03 17.76
N PHE A 176 -5.45 2.84 17.71
CA PHE A 176 -6.16 2.45 16.50
C PHE A 176 -6.10 3.55 15.43
N LEU A 177 -6.29 4.81 15.80
CA LEU A 177 -6.10 5.94 14.89
C LEU A 177 -4.67 5.96 14.34
N ARG A 178 -3.65 5.83 15.22
CA ARG A 178 -2.23 5.85 14.81
C ARG A 178 -1.89 4.70 13.89
N VAL A 179 -2.35 3.49 14.13
CA VAL A 179 -2.08 2.35 13.25
C VAL A 179 -2.75 2.52 11.88
N CYS A 180 -3.94 3.12 11.81
CA CYS A 180 -4.58 3.46 10.54
C CYS A 180 -3.82 4.55 9.79
N ILE A 181 -3.32 5.59 10.47
CA ILE A 181 -2.48 6.63 9.87
C ILE A 181 -1.13 6.05 9.42
N ALA A 182 -0.54 5.13 10.18
CA ALA A 182 0.71 4.45 9.79
C ALA A 182 0.52 3.64 8.48
N ASN A 183 -0.57 2.89 8.36
CA ASN A 183 -0.92 2.22 7.10
C ASN A 183 -1.14 3.22 5.96
N PHE A 184 -1.86 4.31 6.20
CA PHE A 184 -2.08 5.36 5.20
C PHE A 184 -0.77 6.00 4.71
N ILE A 185 0.22 6.20 5.60
CA ILE A 185 1.56 6.69 5.25
C ILE A 185 2.32 5.63 4.45
N LEU A 186 2.31 4.39 4.89
CA LEU A 186 2.99 3.28 4.23
C LEU A 186 2.52 3.13 2.79
N GLU A 187 1.22 2.92 2.59
CA GLU A 187 0.60 2.69 1.28
C GLU A 187 0.64 3.93 0.37
N GLY A 188 0.52 5.10 0.96
CA GLY A 188 0.37 6.36 0.21
C GLY A 188 1.66 7.12 -0.06
N ILE A 189 2.75 6.85 0.66
CA ILE A 189 3.97 7.67 0.64
C ILE A 189 5.24 6.81 0.54
N TYR A 190 5.40 5.78 1.39
CA TYR A 190 6.67 5.09 1.61
C TYR A 190 7.20 4.26 0.44
N PHE A 191 6.35 3.87 -0.49
CA PHE A 191 6.76 3.06 -1.64
C PHE A 191 7.19 3.88 -2.86
N TYR A 192 6.91 5.18 -2.87
CA TYR A 192 6.92 5.96 -4.11
C TYR A 192 8.32 6.28 -4.64
N SER A 193 9.35 6.45 -3.80
CA SER A 193 10.73 6.54 -4.29
C SER A 193 11.16 5.26 -5.01
N GLY A 194 10.73 4.11 -4.50
CA GLY A 194 10.93 2.82 -5.16
C GLY A 194 10.21 2.72 -6.49
N PHE A 195 8.92 3.06 -6.52
CA PHE A 195 8.14 3.04 -7.76
C PHE A 195 8.73 3.96 -8.83
N MET A 196 9.11 5.19 -8.47
CA MET A 196 9.80 6.11 -9.39
C MET A 196 11.09 5.52 -9.95
N PHE A 197 11.89 4.86 -9.14
CA PHE A 197 13.11 4.20 -9.58
C PHE A 197 12.83 3.11 -10.61
N PHE A 198 11.90 2.19 -10.33
CA PHE A 198 11.56 1.13 -11.27
C PHE A 198 10.96 1.67 -12.57
N TYR A 199 10.07 2.66 -12.50
CA TYR A 199 9.52 3.30 -13.69
C TYR A 199 10.61 4.01 -14.53
N ASN A 200 11.60 4.59 -13.86
CA ASN A 200 12.75 5.16 -14.55
C ASN A 200 13.63 4.10 -15.25
N LEU A 201 13.79 2.91 -14.66
CA LEU A 201 14.41 1.78 -15.36
C LEU A 201 13.62 1.42 -16.62
N GLY A 202 12.30 1.32 -16.51
CA GLY A 202 11.42 1.03 -17.64
C GLY A 202 11.52 2.06 -18.76
N ARG A 203 11.57 3.37 -18.44
CA ARG A 203 11.80 4.45 -19.43
C ARG A 203 13.10 4.30 -20.18
N ASN A 204 14.11 3.71 -19.55
CA ASN A 204 15.42 3.45 -20.14
C ASN A 204 15.52 2.05 -20.77
N GLY A 205 14.41 1.34 -20.92
CA GLY A 205 14.35 0.02 -21.56
C GLY A 205 15.01 -1.11 -20.76
N LYS A 206 15.11 -0.96 -19.44
CA LYS A 206 15.76 -1.89 -18.51
C LYS A 206 14.73 -2.58 -17.61
N MET A 207 14.98 -3.83 -17.24
CA MET A 207 14.24 -4.59 -16.22
C MET A 207 12.71 -4.60 -16.44
N PRO A 208 12.21 -4.91 -17.66
CA PRO A 208 10.79 -4.75 -17.98
C PRO A 208 9.87 -5.64 -17.16
N GLY A 209 10.30 -6.82 -16.75
CA GLY A 209 9.52 -7.72 -15.91
C GLY A 209 9.36 -7.16 -14.49
N SER A 210 10.45 -6.73 -13.85
CA SER A 210 10.43 -6.06 -12.55
C SER A 210 9.54 -4.81 -12.58
N VAL A 211 9.66 -4.01 -13.64
CA VAL A 211 8.80 -2.82 -13.84
C VAL A 211 7.32 -3.21 -13.91
N GLN A 212 7.00 -4.31 -14.57
CA GLN A 212 5.63 -4.79 -14.71
C GLN A 212 5.06 -5.27 -13.36
N GLU A 213 5.85 -6.02 -12.56
CA GLU A 213 5.46 -6.44 -11.22
C GLU A 213 5.20 -5.23 -10.32
N ILE A 214 6.12 -4.26 -10.29
CA ILE A 214 5.98 -3.02 -9.52
C ILE A 214 4.75 -2.20 -9.97
N ARG A 215 4.38 -2.21 -11.24
CA ARG A 215 3.14 -1.56 -11.70
C ARG A 215 1.90 -2.24 -11.13
N TYR A 216 1.87 -3.56 -11.06
CA TYR A 216 0.75 -4.29 -10.45
C TYR A 216 0.68 -4.04 -8.95
N ILE A 217 1.83 -4.06 -8.26
CA ILE A 217 1.92 -3.73 -6.85
C ILE A 217 1.41 -2.30 -6.62
N ASN A 218 1.94 -1.28 -7.31
CA ASN A 218 1.48 0.11 -7.13
C ASN A 218 -0.03 0.30 -7.40
N ARG A 219 -0.62 -0.44 -8.32
CA ARG A 219 -2.06 -0.45 -8.53
C ARG A 219 -2.79 -0.97 -7.29
N ASP A 220 -2.30 -2.03 -6.68
CA ASP A 220 -2.87 -2.61 -5.47
C ASP A 220 -2.68 -1.67 -4.29
N GLU A 221 -1.50 -1.03 -4.13
CA GLU A 221 -1.23 -0.04 -3.08
C GLU A 221 -2.14 1.19 -3.15
N ASN A 222 -2.51 1.64 -4.34
CA ASN A 222 -3.53 2.68 -4.48
C ASN A 222 -4.91 2.23 -3.97
N THR A 223 -5.24 0.95 -4.13
CA THR A 223 -6.48 0.36 -3.60
C THR A 223 -6.39 0.25 -2.07
N HIS A 224 -5.25 -0.17 -1.51
CA HIS A 224 -4.97 -0.24 -0.07
C HIS A 224 -5.06 1.14 0.59
N LEU A 225 -4.44 2.14 -0.02
CA LEU A 225 -4.54 3.53 0.42
C LEU A 225 -6.00 4.00 0.47
N TRP A 226 -6.80 3.67 -0.55
CA TRP A 226 -8.22 4.03 -0.58
C TRP A 226 -9.00 3.37 0.57
N LEU A 227 -8.69 2.13 0.94
CA LEU A 227 -9.29 1.46 2.09
C LEU A 227 -9.03 2.24 3.38
N PHE A 228 -7.77 2.50 3.71
CA PHE A 228 -7.41 3.21 4.96
C PHE A 228 -7.89 4.65 4.97
N ARG A 229 -7.88 5.34 3.83
CA ARG A 229 -8.50 6.66 3.70
C ARG A 229 -9.97 6.63 4.08
N ASN A 230 -10.74 5.71 3.53
CA ASN A 230 -12.17 5.60 3.81
C ASN A 230 -12.43 5.19 5.27
N MET A 231 -11.65 4.25 5.82
CA MET A 231 -11.72 3.90 7.24
C MET A 231 -11.51 5.14 8.14
N LEU A 232 -10.51 5.97 7.85
CA LEU A 232 -10.22 7.19 8.59
C LEU A 232 -11.34 8.23 8.46
N LEU A 233 -11.93 8.39 7.27
CA LEU A 233 -13.05 9.31 7.06
C LEU A 233 -14.33 8.85 7.78
N GLU A 234 -14.60 7.55 7.83
CA GLU A 234 -15.72 7.02 8.61
C GLU A 234 -15.46 7.12 10.12
N LEU A 235 -14.24 6.79 10.55
CA LEU A 235 -13.83 6.96 11.95
C LEU A 235 -13.99 8.41 12.42
N LYS A 236 -13.66 9.39 11.58
CA LYS A 236 -13.87 10.82 11.86
C LYS A 236 -15.34 11.19 12.10
N LYS A 237 -16.27 10.52 11.40
CA LYS A 237 -17.71 10.73 11.59
C LYS A 237 -18.24 10.05 12.87
N GLU A 238 -17.68 8.88 13.19
CA GLU A 238 -18.15 8.04 14.29
C GLU A 238 -17.51 8.39 15.64
N GLU A 239 -16.27 8.82 15.62
CA GLU A 239 -15.44 9.15 16.80
C GLU A 239 -14.80 10.54 16.59
N PRO A 240 -15.59 11.63 16.52
CA PRO A 240 -15.07 12.97 16.20
C PRO A 240 -14.04 13.48 17.20
N GLU A 241 -14.04 12.97 18.44
CA GLU A 241 -13.05 13.29 19.46
C GLU A 241 -11.63 12.87 19.09
N LEU A 242 -11.46 11.85 18.22
CA LEU A 242 -10.17 11.43 17.67
C LEU A 242 -9.63 12.38 16.60
N PHE A 243 -10.37 13.40 16.25
CA PHE A 243 -10.01 14.38 15.23
C PHE A 243 -10.12 15.82 15.75
N ASP A 244 -9.94 15.99 17.07
CA ASP A 244 -9.80 17.30 17.68
C ASP A 244 -8.48 17.98 17.27
N GLU A 245 -8.25 19.20 17.72
CA GLU A 245 -7.06 19.99 17.33
C GLU A 245 -5.74 19.27 17.69
N ALA A 246 -5.69 18.59 18.84
CA ALA A 246 -4.50 17.88 19.29
C ALA A 246 -4.21 16.64 18.43
N HIS A 247 -5.22 15.83 18.12
CA HIS A 247 -5.07 14.69 17.24
C HIS A 247 -4.74 15.09 15.80
N ILE A 248 -5.35 16.16 15.29
CA ILE A 248 -5.00 16.69 13.96
C ILE A 248 -3.54 17.15 13.92
N ALA A 249 -3.04 17.80 14.99
CA ALA A 249 -1.63 18.17 15.07
C ALA A 249 -0.73 16.91 15.07
N GLU A 250 -1.07 15.86 15.81
CA GLU A 250 -0.35 14.60 15.81
C GLU A 250 -0.35 13.92 14.43
N ILE A 251 -1.51 13.82 13.78
CA ILE A 251 -1.63 13.29 12.40
C ILE A 251 -0.74 14.07 11.43
N THR A 252 -0.74 15.40 11.57
CA THR A 252 0.09 16.29 10.75
C THR A 252 1.57 15.96 10.89
N GLU A 253 2.05 15.82 12.12
CA GLU A 253 3.46 15.50 12.40
C GLU A 253 3.82 14.07 11.93
N MET A 254 2.92 13.10 12.08
CA MET A 254 3.13 11.74 11.56
C MET A 254 3.28 11.74 10.03
N VAL A 255 2.39 12.43 9.30
CA VAL A 255 2.45 12.49 7.84
C VAL A 255 3.66 13.27 7.35
N LYS A 256 4.00 14.41 7.99
CA LYS A 256 5.24 15.16 7.68
C LYS A 256 6.47 14.28 7.88
N LYS A 257 6.55 13.57 9.00
CA LYS A 257 7.67 12.65 9.28
C LYS A 257 7.76 11.57 8.21
N GLY A 258 6.63 11.02 7.78
CA GLY A 258 6.59 10.06 6.66
C GLY A 258 7.16 10.64 5.37
N VAL A 259 6.73 11.84 5.00
CA VAL A 259 7.23 12.57 3.81
C VAL A 259 8.73 12.84 3.91
N GLU A 260 9.21 13.35 5.04
CA GLU A 260 10.64 13.65 5.25
C GLU A 260 11.53 12.41 5.19
N GLN A 261 11.06 11.31 5.79
CA GLN A 261 11.77 10.04 5.73
C GLN A 261 11.78 9.45 4.31
N GLU A 262 10.71 9.60 3.54
CA GLU A 262 10.68 9.15 2.15
C GLU A 262 11.61 9.99 1.27
N ILE A 263 11.65 11.32 1.46
CA ILE A 263 12.61 12.19 0.77
C ILE A 263 14.05 11.80 1.10
N ALA A 264 14.38 11.66 2.39
CA ALA A 264 15.72 11.28 2.82
C ALA A 264 16.14 9.90 2.27
N TRP A 265 15.19 8.95 2.25
CA TRP A 265 15.40 7.65 1.66
C TRP A 265 15.66 7.72 0.15
N GLY A 266 14.82 8.43 -0.59
CA GLY A 266 14.99 8.58 -2.03
C GLY A 266 16.29 9.29 -2.39
N GLN A 267 16.68 10.33 -1.64
CA GLN A 267 17.98 10.99 -1.80
C GLN A 267 19.16 10.07 -1.52
N TYR A 268 19.05 9.20 -0.51
CA TYR A 268 20.09 8.23 -0.17
C TYR A 268 20.24 7.12 -1.21
N VAL A 269 19.11 6.57 -1.67
CA VAL A 269 19.12 5.39 -2.55
C VAL A 269 19.29 5.74 -4.01
N ILE A 270 18.72 6.84 -4.46
CA ILE A 270 18.72 7.31 -5.86
C ILE A 270 19.88 8.30 -6.06
N GLY A 271 19.99 9.32 -5.20
CA GLY A 271 20.98 10.38 -5.33
C GLY A 271 20.93 11.08 -6.68
N ASP A 272 22.11 11.43 -7.23
CA ASP A 272 22.27 12.13 -8.52
C ASP A 272 23.01 11.28 -9.57
N SER A 273 23.16 9.96 -9.31
CA SER A 273 23.97 9.08 -10.16
C SER A 273 23.14 8.19 -11.10
N ILE A 274 21.80 8.31 -11.06
CA ILE A 274 20.89 7.53 -11.87
C ILE A 274 20.37 8.37 -13.04
N PRO A 275 20.63 7.99 -14.31
CA PRO A 275 20.17 8.76 -15.46
C PRO A 275 18.65 8.95 -15.46
N GLY A 276 18.19 10.21 -15.57
CA GLY A 276 16.78 10.55 -15.70
C GLY A 276 16.02 10.71 -14.36
N LEU A 277 16.69 10.49 -13.24
CA LEU A 277 16.10 10.66 -11.89
C LEU A 277 17.17 11.17 -10.92
N ASN A 278 16.83 12.13 -10.07
CA ASN A 278 17.74 12.68 -9.06
C ASN A 278 17.02 13.02 -7.76
N GLY A 279 17.80 13.32 -6.71
CA GLY A 279 17.26 13.58 -5.38
C GLY A 279 16.31 14.77 -5.30
N LYS A 280 16.50 15.82 -6.12
CA LYS A 280 15.58 16.97 -6.18
C LYS A 280 14.24 16.61 -6.81
N MET A 281 14.25 15.84 -7.88
CA MET A 281 13.02 15.34 -8.51
C MET A 281 12.21 14.47 -7.54
N VAL A 282 12.88 13.63 -6.77
CA VAL A 282 12.25 12.81 -5.72
C VAL A 282 11.62 13.72 -4.67
N GLU A 283 12.36 14.68 -4.13
CA GLU A 283 11.84 15.62 -3.13
C GLU A 283 10.59 16.33 -3.61
N ASP A 284 10.63 16.90 -4.81
CA ASP A 284 9.50 17.66 -5.37
C ASP A 284 8.25 16.79 -5.53
N TYR A 285 8.43 15.56 -6.00
CA TYR A 285 7.32 14.63 -6.18
C TYR A 285 6.75 14.15 -4.84
N ILE A 286 7.59 13.82 -3.86
CA ILE A 286 7.13 13.31 -2.55
C ILE A 286 6.43 14.43 -1.75
N ARG A 287 6.86 15.70 -1.83
CA ARG A 287 6.13 16.83 -1.23
C ARG A 287 4.75 17.02 -1.87
N TYR A 288 4.68 16.97 -3.19
CA TYR A 288 3.40 16.97 -3.92
C TYR A 288 2.50 15.82 -3.47
N LEU A 289 3.05 14.62 -3.40
CA LEU A 289 2.32 13.43 -2.98
C LEU A 289 1.82 13.56 -1.53
N GLY A 290 2.65 14.07 -0.61
CA GLY A 290 2.24 14.37 0.76
C GLY A 290 1.05 15.31 0.82
N ASN A 291 1.04 16.39 0.03
CA ASN A 291 -0.11 17.28 -0.10
C ASN A 291 -1.35 16.56 -0.64
N LEU A 292 -1.18 15.75 -1.68
CA LEU A 292 -2.29 15.00 -2.30
C LEU A 292 -2.94 14.07 -1.29
N ARG A 293 -2.13 13.31 -0.56
CA ARG A 293 -2.60 12.36 0.47
C ARG A 293 -3.28 13.08 1.63
N TYR A 294 -2.64 14.11 2.18
CA TYR A 294 -3.18 14.85 3.31
C TYR A 294 -4.50 15.56 2.98
N ARG A 295 -4.63 16.15 1.79
CA ARG A 295 -5.90 16.72 1.30
C ARG A 295 -7.00 15.66 1.16
N SER A 296 -6.66 14.44 0.83
CA SER A 296 -7.65 13.35 0.72
C SER A 296 -8.35 13.01 2.03
N LEU A 297 -7.76 13.40 3.17
CA LEU A 297 -8.36 13.32 4.51
C LEU A 297 -9.21 14.55 4.87
N GLY A 298 -9.39 15.50 3.93
CA GLY A 298 -10.11 16.75 4.17
C GLY A 298 -9.31 17.78 4.98
N LEU A 299 -7.97 17.71 4.91
CA LEU A 299 -7.03 18.58 5.61
C LEU A 299 -6.33 19.53 4.60
N PRO A 300 -5.77 20.69 5.03
CA PRO A 300 -5.12 21.65 4.14
C PRO A 300 -3.78 21.13 3.60
N ASN A 301 -3.16 21.85 2.65
CA ASN A 301 -1.82 21.50 2.19
C ASN A 301 -0.79 21.52 3.33
N LEU A 302 0.14 20.55 3.31
CA LEU A 302 1.29 20.48 4.22
C LEU A 302 2.43 21.40 3.78
N TYR A 303 2.61 21.55 2.46
CA TYR A 303 3.74 22.22 1.83
C TYR A 303 3.24 23.25 0.81
N GLU A 304 3.62 24.50 0.98
CA GLU A 304 3.35 25.57 0.01
C GLU A 304 4.21 25.38 -1.25
N GLY A 305 3.65 25.63 -2.43
CA GLY A 305 4.33 25.48 -3.71
C GLY A 305 4.33 24.08 -4.30
N TYR A 306 3.72 23.09 -3.61
CA TYR A 306 3.62 21.69 -4.05
C TYR A 306 2.16 21.23 -4.23
N GLU A 307 1.28 22.12 -4.66
CA GLU A 307 -0.15 21.83 -4.85
C GLU A 307 -0.43 21.03 -6.13
N LYS A 308 0.49 21.08 -7.09
CA LYS A 308 0.38 20.44 -8.40
C LYS A 308 1.55 19.50 -8.63
N GLU A 309 1.29 18.47 -9.42
CA GLU A 309 2.33 17.52 -9.85
C GLU A 309 3.44 18.26 -10.59
N PRO A 310 4.73 18.04 -10.22
CA PRO A 310 5.86 18.66 -10.92
C PRO A 310 5.91 18.24 -12.39
N GLU A 311 6.09 19.17 -13.31
CA GLU A 311 6.17 18.90 -14.76
C GLU A 311 7.23 17.84 -15.09
N SER A 312 8.38 17.88 -14.41
CA SER A 312 9.47 16.91 -14.60
C SER A 312 9.12 15.48 -14.17
N MET A 313 8.02 15.31 -13.43
CA MET A 313 7.61 14.03 -12.85
C MET A 313 6.27 13.49 -13.37
N LYS A 314 5.61 14.18 -14.29
CA LYS A 314 4.34 13.72 -14.90
C LYS A 314 4.40 12.34 -15.55
N TRP A 315 5.58 11.90 -15.91
CA TRP A 315 5.79 10.55 -16.42
C TRP A 315 5.53 9.47 -15.36
N VAL A 316 5.64 9.79 -14.06
CA VAL A 316 5.38 8.83 -12.99
C VAL A 316 3.92 8.41 -12.99
N SER A 317 2.99 9.38 -13.03
CA SER A 317 1.55 9.07 -13.10
C SER A 317 1.17 8.35 -14.40
N GLN A 318 1.83 8.62 -15.51
CA GLN A 318 1.62 7.87 -16.77
C GLN A 318 2.03 6.40 -16.65
N TYR A 319 3.12 6.10 -15.94
CA TYR A 319 3.53 4.72 -15.67
C TYR A 319 2.65 4.04 -14.62
N ALA A 320 2.17 4.80 -13.65
CA ALA A 320 1.28 4.30 -12.60
C ALA A 320 -0.15 4.05 -13.10
N ASP A 321 -0.55 4.56 -14.27
CA ASP A 321 -1.88 4.34 -14.83
C ASP A 321 -2.04 2.88 -15.29
N ALA A 322 -2.59 2.07 -14.40
CA ALA A 322 -2.81 0.64 -14.61
C ALA A 322 -3.89 0.32 -15.65
N ASN A 323 -4.71 1.30 -16.06
CA ASN A 323 -5.71 1.09 -17.12
C ASN A 323 -5.02 0.86 -18.46
N MET A 324 -3.88 1.47 -18.71
CA MET A 324 -3.05 1.20 -19.89
C MET A 324 -2.59 -0.26 -19.95
N VAL A 325 -2.27 -0.89 -18.79
CA VAL A 325 -1.84 -2.30 -18.71
C VAL A 325 -2.99 -3.26 -18.99
N LYS A 326 -4.21 -2.94 -18.52
CA LYS A 326 -5.40 -3.78 -18.81
C LYS A 326 -5.76 -3.81 -20.27
N THR A 327 -5.60 -2.72 -21.00
CA THR A 327 -5.89 -2.66 -22.44
C THR A 327 -4.99 -3.63 -23.21
N ASP A 328 -3.68 -3.61 -22.95
CA ASP A 328 -2.72 -4.50 -23.61
C ASP A 328 -2.97 -5.99 -23.28
N PHE A 329 -3.31 -6.29 -22.02
CA PHE A 329 -3.56 -7.67 -21.57
C PHE A 329 -4.88 -8.24 -22.11
N PHE A 330 -5.93 -7.43 -22.21
CA PHE A 330 -7.22 -7.87 -22.75
C PHE A 330 -7.24 -7.90 -24.29
N GLU A 331 -6.51 -7.03 -24.97
CA GLU A 331 -6.33 -7.12 -26.40
C GLU A 331 -5.57 -8.38 -26.83
N ALA A 332 -4.61 -8.84 -26.01
CA ALA A 332 -3.87 -10.08 -26.24
C ALA A 332 -4.67 -11.36 -25.90
N ARG A 333 -5.75 -11.28 -25.12
CA ARG A 333 -6.58 -12.43 -24.66
C ARG A 333 -8.06 -12.36 -25.08
N SER A 334 -8.43 -11.59 -26.07
CA SER A 334 -9.85 -11.29 -26.40
C SER A 334 -10.68 -12.46 -26.94
N THR A 335 -10.27 -13.73 -26.79
CA THR A 335 -11.04 -14.86 -27.33
C THR A 335 -11.45 -15.96 -26.33
N ALA A 336 -11.15 -15.86 -25.03
CA ALA A 336 -11.32 -17.03 -24.15
C ALA A 336 -12.20 -16.90 -22.91
N TYR A 337 -12.68 -15.71 -22.50
CA TYR A 337 -13.52 -15.65 -21.27
C TYR A 337 -14.57 -14.52 -21.33
N ALA A 338 -15.70 -14.81 -22.02
CA ALA A 338 -16.96 -14.19 -21.69
C ALA A 338 -17.53 -14.97 -20.49
N LYS A 339 -17.48 -14.44 -19.29
CA LYS A 339 -18.27 -14.96 -18.18
C LYS A 339 -19.74 -14.72 -18.55
N SER A 340 -20.46 -15.80 -18.82
CA SER A 340 -21.91 -15.78 -18.93
C SER A 340 -22.48 -15.25 -17.62
N THR A 341 -23.21 -14.14 -17.68
CA THR A 341 -24.03 -13.61 -16.59
C THR A 341 -25.47 -14.14 -16.64
N ALA A 342 -25.71 -15.17 -17.42
CA ALA A 342 -26.98 -15.85 -17.43
C ALA A 342 -26.87 -17.08 -16.52
N ILE A 343 -27.42 -16.98 -15.32
CA ILE A 343 -27.95 -18.13 -14.60
C ILE A 343 -29.30 -18.39 -15.27
N GLU A 344 -29.38 -19.38 -16.13
CA GLU A 344 -30.67 -19.97 -16.51
C GLU A 344 -31.07 -20.88 -15.37
N ASP A 345 -32.11 -20.50 -14.65
CA ASP A 345 -32.91 -21.38 -13.79
C ASP A 345 -33.56 -22.42 -14.67
N ASP A 346 -33.05 -23.65 -14.66
CA ASP A 346 -33.80 -24.84 -14.97
C ASP A 346 -33.23 -26.01 -14.17
N LEU A 347 -33.85 -26.25 -13.01
CA LEU A 347 -34.24 -27.54 -12.42
C LEU A 347 -34.64 -27.37 -10.96
#